data_7e00311d49cfed1fc61a388eca226e14
#
_entry.id   7e00311d49cfed1fc61a388eca226e14
#
_cell.length_a   1.000
_cell.length_b   1.000
_cell.length_c   1.000
_cell.angle_alpha   90.00
_cell.angle_beta   90.00
_cell.angle_gamma   90.00
#
_symmetry.space_group_name_H-M   'P 1'
#
loop_
_entity.id
_entity.type
_entity.pdbx_description
1 polymer ?
#
loop_
_entity_poly.entity_id
_entity_poly.type
_entity_poly.pdbx_seq_one_letter_code
_entity_poly.pdbx_strand_id
1 'polypeptide(L)'
;MDRSKRFTNFFHNFVVMKKSVNFLPENKRNDLKQLVDLVRRNIKDVGMVILYGSYARNTYVDYDQRIEFGVPTYFMSDYDILILTRKPIGAIEYSLYDKIADAFFQHKNRPFHTKPQFINYGIDDFNYALSKAHYFETEIKRQGIILYDSGEYKLARRRKLNFDEIQERAQKYYDDNFKPKAIEFILLNIDSYNRKNYKMASFNLHQATENLLHIIELVFTLYSPKEHRLTELMNRCKRFTTEIFKAFPRDTPEEERLFKLLERAYVESRYNPDFEITKEDIDALLPKVERLRDIVERVCTAQIDYYARQKNK
;
A
#
# COMPACT_ATOMS: atom_id res chain seq x y z
N MET A 1 27.37 14.14 -8.60
CA MET A 1 26.00 14.65 -8.58
C MET A 1 25.43 14.40 -7.19
N ASP A 2 25.19 15.43 -6.45
CA ASP A 2 24.94 15.40 -4.99
C ASP A 2 23.65 14.63 -4.66
N ARG A 3 23.79 13.46 -4.03
CA ARG A 3 22.67 12.62 -3.58
C ARG A 3 21.77 13.34 -2.56
N SER A 4 22.31 14.31 -1.81
CA SER A 4 21.59 15.04 -0.75
C SER A 4 20.40 15.86 -1.30
N LYS A 5 20.51 16.43 -2.49
CA LYS A 5 19.44 17.25 -3.11
C LYS A 5 18.22 16.45 -3.61
N ARG A 6 18.37 15.13 -3.91
CA ARG A 6 17.24 14.31 -4.35
C ARG A 6 16.29 13.95 -3.20
N PHE A 7 16.80 13.81 -1.98
CA PHE A 7 16.02 13.35 -0.82
C PHE A 7 15.29 14.49 -0.10
N THR A 8 15.85 15.71 -0.10
CA THR A 8 15.20 16.89 0.51
C THR A 8 13.91 17.29 -0.21
N ASN A 9 13.78 17.07 -1.52
CA ASN A 9 12.57 17.41 -2.27
C ASN A 9 11.36 16.52 -1.98
N PHE A 10 11.54 15.32 -1.42
CA PHE A 10 10.42 14.44 -1.06
C PHE A 10 9.56 14.98 0.10
N PHE A 11 10.14 15.87 0.92
CA PHE A 11 9.51 16.41 2.12
C PHE A 11 9.01 17.86 1.98
N HIS A 12 9.14 18.49 0.80
CA HIS A 12 9.02 19.97 0.68
C HIS A 12 7.78 20.50 -0.04
N ASN A 13 6.86 19.67 -0.54
CA ASN A 13 5.72 20.21 -1.28
C ASN A 13 4.53 20.54 -0.37
N PHE A 14 4.13 21.83 -0.34
CA PHE A 14 2.82 22.28 0.10
C PHE A 14 1.76 21.71 -0.86
N VAL A 15 1.11 20.66 -0.48
CA VAL A 15 0.04 20.08 -1.30
C VAL A 15 -1.29 20.68 -0.85
N VAL A 16 -1.87 21.49 -1.72
CA VAL A 16 -3.30 21.83 -1.64
C VAL A 16 -4.07 20.63 -2.19
N MET A 17 -5.01 20.10 -1.41
CA MET A 17 -5.82 18.97 -1.85
C MET A 17 -6.65 19.32 -3.08
N LYS A 18 -6.77 18.39 -4.00
CA LYS A 18 -7.62 18.52 -5.17
C LYS A 18 -9.09 18.64 -4.74
N LYS A 19 -9.90 19.35 -5.51
CA LYS A 19 -11.36 19.50 -5.28
C LYS A 19 -12.18 19.05 -6.50
N SER A 20 -11.54 18.60 -7.58
CA SER A 20 -12.21 18.24 -8.81
C SER A 20 -12.02 16.77 -9.15
N VAL A 21 -13.12 16.12 -9.53
CA VAL A 21 -13.20 14.76 -10.06
C VAL A 21 -13.52 14.75 -11.56
N ASN A 22 -13.30 15.85 -12.28
CA ASN A 22 -13.66 16.00 -13.69
C ASN A 22 -12.95 15.03 -14.64
N PHE A 23 -11.83 14.45 -14.21
CA PHE A 23 -11.12 13.42 -14.94
C PHE A 23 -11.85 12.05 -14.93
N LEU A 24 -12.81 11.85 -14.01
CA LEU A 24 -13.60 10.62 -13.94
C LEU A 24 -14.78 10.68 -14.94
N PRO A 25 -15.21 9.53 -15.46
CA PRO A 25 -16.44 9.40 -16.26
C PRO A 25 -17.66 9.95 -15.52
N GLU A 26 -18.65 10.39 -16.27
CA GLU A 26 -19.85 11.05 -15.72
C GLU A 26 -20.61 10.16 -14.73
N ASN A 27 -20.76 8.87 -15.04
CA ASN A 27 -21.40 7.92 -14.13
C ASN A 27 -20.69 7.82 -12.77
N LYS A 28 -19.35 7.82 -12.76
CA LYS A 28 -18.55 7.79 -11.52
C LYS A 28 -18.68 9.09 -10.73
N ARG A 29 -18.72 10.23 -11.42
CA ARG A 29 -18.97 11.54 -10.78
C ARG A 29 -20.35 11.61 -10.12
N ASN A 30 -21.37 11.08 -10.81
CA ASN A 30 -22.72 11.01 -10.28
C ASN A 30 -22.82 10.05 -9.08
N ASP A 31 -22.13 8.91 -9.11
CA ASP A 31 -22.01 7.99 -7.98
C ASP A 31 -21.42 8.70 -6.76
N LEU A 32 -20.29 9.37 -6.93
CA LEU A 32 -19.62 10.09 -5.84
C LEU A 32 -20.49 11.21 -5.26
N LYS A 33 -21.21 11.95 -6.10
CA LYS A 33 -22.17 12.97 -5.66
C LYS A 33 -23.29 12.35 -4.81
N GLN A 34 -23.88 11.26 -5.29
CA GLN A 34 -24.92 10.52 -4.55
C GLN A 34 -24.40 10.01 -3.19
N LEU A 35 -23.18 9.45 -3.16
CA LEU A 35 -22.56 8.97 -1.93
C LEU A 35 -22.34 10.11 -0.92
N VAL A 36 -21.88 11.27 -1.38
CA VAL A 36 -21.72 12.47 -0.51
C VAL A 36 -23.08 12.88 0.08
N ASP A 37 -24.13 12.92 -0.73
CA ASP A 37 -25.48 13.28 -0.26
C ASP A 37 -26.01 12.27 0.76
N LEU A 38 -25.79 10.96 0.53
CA LEU A 38 -26.19 9.90 1.46
C LEU A 38 -25.40 9.98 2.78
N VAL A 39 -24.09 10.22 2.73
CA VAL A 39 -23.25 10.42 3.90
C VAL A 39 -23.78 11.59 4.73
N ARG A 40 -24.02 12.74 4.12
CA ARG A 40 -24.50 13.95 4.82
C ARG A 40 -25.90 13.81 5.41
N ARG A 41 -26.76 12.98 4.82
CA ARG A 41 -28.11 12.72 5.36
C ARG A 41 -28.13 11.76 6.53
N ASN A 42 -27.18 10.80 6.56
CA ASN A 42 -27.19 9.72 7.54
C ASN A 42 -26.18 9.94 8.70
N ILE A 43 -25.15 10.74 8.49
CA ILE A 43 -24.10 11.00 9.49
C ILE A 43 -24.18 12.47 9.92
N LYS A 44 -24.18 12.69 11.24
CA LYS A 44 -24.18 14.04 11.84
C LYS A 44 -22.76 14.62 11.87
N ASP A 45 -22.68 15.94 11.91
CA ASP A 45 -21.45 16.71 12.10
C ASP A 45 -20.34 16.34 11.09
N VAL A 46 -20.72 16.04 9.84
CA VAL A 46 -19.77 15.76 8.75
C VAL A 46 -19.07 17.05 8.38
N GLY A 47 -17.78 17.11 8.67
CA GLY A 47 -16.90 18.23 8.31
C GLY A 47 -16.36 18.13 6.90
N MET A 48 -15.86 16.95 6.53
CA MET A 48 -15.33 16.70 5.19
C MET A 48 -15.63 15.28 4.71
N VAL A 49 -15.79 15.12 3.39
CA VAL A 49 -15.82 13.83 2.70
C VAL A 49 -14.70 13.84 1.67
N ILE A 50 -13.80 12.88 1.74
CA ILE A 50 -12.58 12.85 0.93
C ILE A 50 -12.50 11.51 0.20
N LEU A 51 -12.40 11.55 -1.13
CA LEU A 51 -12.07 10.39 -1.96
C LEU A 51 -10.56 10.16 -1.89
N TYR A 52 -10.13 8.93 -1.60
CA TYR A 52 -8.72 8.56 -1.63
C TYR A 52 -8.53 7.26 -2.44
N GLY A 53 -7.38 6.62 -2.35
CA GLY A 53 -7.14 5.33 -3.01
C GLY A 53 -7.02 5.42 -4.54
N SER A 54 -7.42 4.36 -5.23
CA SER A 54 -7.20 4.18 -6.68
C SER A 54 -7.96 5.19 -7.52
N TYR A 55 -9.20 5.51 -7.17
CA TYR A 55 -10.01 6.51 -7.87
C TYR A 55 -9.44 7.92 -7.76
N ALA A 56 -8.95 8.32 -6.58
CA ALA A 56 -8.31 9.62 -6.40
C ALA A 56 -7.00 9.77 -7.19
N ARG A 57 -6.28 8.67 -7.41
CA ARG A 57 -5.04 8.62 -8.19
C ARG A 57 -5.25 8.43 -9.69
N ASN A 58 -6.47 8.16 -10.14
CA ASN A 58 -6.80 7.77 -11.51
C ASN A 58 -6.08 6.48 -11.95
N THR A 59 -5.97 5.52 -11.05
CA THR A 59 -5.35 4.19 -11.25
C THR A 59 -6.34 3.06 -10.97
N TYR A 60 -7.63 3.38 -10.93
CA TYR A 60 -8.69 2.41 -10.66
C TYR A 60 -8.89 1.45 -11.83
N VAL A 61 -9.37 0.26 -11.51
CA VAL A 61 -9.86 -0.73 -12.47
C VAL A 61 -11.38 -0.67 -12.46
N ASP A 62 -11.97 -0.29 -13.60
CA ASP A 62 -13.43 -0.19 -13.72
C ASP A 62 -14.10 -1.56 -13.74
N TYR A 63 -13.52 -2.47 -14.52
CA TYR A 63 -13.93 -3.86 -14.58
C TYR A 63 -12.81 -4.67 -15.25
N ASP A 64 -12.38 -5.72 -14.59
CA ASP A 64 -11.41 -6.68 -15.13
C ASP A 64 -11.98 -8.09 -14.92
N GLN A 65 -12.19 -8.80 -16.01
CA GLN A 65 -12.58 -10.21 -15.97
C GLN A 65 -11.36 -11.04 -16.32
N ARG A 66 -11.00 -11.92 -15.44
CA ARG A 66 -9.93 -12.90 -15.65
C ARG A 66 -10.50 -14.29 -15.50
N ILE A 67 -9.89 -15.23 -16.18
CA ILE A 67 -10.10 -16.65 -15.89
C ILE A 67 -8.95 -17.04 -14.98
N GLU A 68 -9.23 -17.24 -13.72
CA GLU A 68 -8.29 -17.75 -12.74
C GLU A 68 -8.70 -19.17 -12.39
N PHE A 69 -7.80 -20.13 -12.67
CA PHE A 69 -8.05 -21.56 -12.40
C PHE A 69 -9.29 -22.13 -13.10
N GLY A 70 -9.58 -21.66 -14.32
CA GLY A 70 -10.76 -22.10 -15.08
C GLY A 70 -12.10 -21.49 -14.60
N VAL A 71 -12.06 -20.62 -13.57
CA VAL A 71 -13.24 -19.93 -13.04
C VAL A 71 -13.15 -18.44 -13.43
N PRO A 72 -14.23 -17.85 -13.98
CA PRO A 72 -14.29 -16.42 -14.20
C PRO A 72 -14.22 -15.68 -12.87
N THR A 73 -13.18 -14.88 -12.68
CA THR A 73 -13.03 -13.95 -11.56
C THR A 73 -13.21 -12.52 -12.04
N TYR A 74 -13.76 -11.69 -11.17
CA TYR A 74 -14.08 -10.30 -11.51
C TYR A 74 -13.41 -9.39 -10.49
N PHE A 75 -12.66 -8.42 -10.97
CA PHE A 75 -12.05 -7.41 -10.13
C PHE A 75 -12.54 -6.02 -10.54
N MET A 76 -12.92 -5.23 -9.55
CA MET A 76 -13.30 -3.83 -9.68
C MET A 76 -12.75 -3.07 -8.48
N SER A 77 -12.20 -1.88 -8.70
CA SER A 77 -11.76 -1.01 -7.60
C SER A 77 -12.95 -0.44 -6.85
N ASP A 78 -12.80 -0.29 -5.52
CA ASP A 78 -13.82 0.32 -4.66
C ASP A 78 -13.66 1.86 -4.60
N TYR A 79 -14.74 2.57 -4.23
CA TYR A 79 -14.64 3.97 -3.83
C TYR A 79 -14.16 4.06 -2.39
N ASP A 80 -12.90 4.39 -2.18
CA ASP A 80 -12.32 4.63 -0.87
C ASP A 80 -12.72 6.03 -0.37
N ILE A 81 -13.55 6.12 0.66
CA ILE A 81 -14.13 7.38 1.16
C ILE A 81 -13.78 7.56 2.64
N LEU A 82 -13.04 8.64 2.93
CA LEU A 82 -12.82 9.10 4.29
C LEU A 82 -13.90 10.12 4.66
N ILE A 83 -14.53 9.92 5.80
CA ILE A 83 -15.50 10.81 6.43
C ILE A 83 -14.86 11.42 7.67
N LEU A 84 -14.65 12.73 7.68
CA LEU A 84 -14.19 13.46 8.85
C LEU A 84 -15.38 14.09 9.54
N THR A 85 -15.56 13.73 10.80
CA THR A 85 -16.62 14.24 11.68
C THR A 85 -16.00 15.01 12.84
N ARG A 86 -16.80 15.77 13.59
CA ARG A 86 -16.32 16.48 14.78
C ARG A 86 -15.71 15.53 15.80
N LYS A 87 -16.37 14.39 16.05
CA LYS A 87 -15.89 13.28 16.88
C LYS A 87 -16.05 11.97 16.11
N PRO A 88 -15.26 10.93 16.39
CA PRO A 88 -15.47 9.61 15.78
C PRO A 88 -16.91 9.11 15.98
N ILE A 89 -17.46 8.47 14.94
CA ILE A 89 -18.83 7.91 14.99
C ILE A 89 -18.92 6.79 16.05
N GLY A 90 -17.85 5.99 16.19
CA GLY A 90 -17.78 4.91 17.16
C GLY A 90 -18.56 3.66 16.77
N ALA A 91 -19.14 2.96 17.76
CA ALA A 91 -19.65 1.59 17.58
C ALA A 91 -20.76 1.42 16.51
N ILE A 92 -21.45 2.49 16.13
CA ILE A 92 -22.53 2.44 15.13
C ILE A 92 -22.06 2.67 13.70
N GLU A 93 -20.76 2.90 13.48
CA GLU A 93 -20.24 3.29 12.16
C GLU A 93 -20.55 2.26 11.07
N TYR A 94 -20.36 0.97 11.33
CA TYR A 94 -20.63 -0.08 10.35
C TYR A 94 -22.09 -0.15 9.96
N SER A 95 -23.00 -0.03 10.93
CA SER A 95 -24.46 0.01 10.65
C SER A 95 -24.85 1.21 9.79
N LEU A 96 -24.19 2.37 9.96
CA LEU A 96 -24.41 3.53 9.11
C LEU A 96 -23.83 3.32 7.69
N TYR A 97 -22.68 2.68 7.59
CA TYR A 97 -22.06 2.38 6.30
C TYR A 97 -22.90 1.40 5.49
N ASP A 98 -23.41 0.34 6.12
CA ASP A 98 -24.31 -0.62 5.48
C ASP A 98 -25.59 0.08 4.98
N LYS A 99 -26.20 0.90 5.83
CA LYS A 99 -27.39 1.69 5.43
C LYS A 99 -27.12 2.62 4.26
N ILE A 100 -25.96 3.28 4.22
CA ILE A 100 -25.56 4.15 3.10
C ILE A 100 -25.32 3.32 1.84
N ALA A 101 -24.64 2.19 1.94
CA ALA A 101 -24.36 1.31 0.83
C ALA A 101 -25.67 0.72 0.25
N ASP A 102 -26.58 0.25 1.09
CA ASP A 102 -27.88 -0.24 0.65
C ASP A 102 -28.68 0.82 -0.09
N ALA A 103 -28.77 2.03 0.47
CA ALA A 103 -29.46 3.15 -0.18
C ALA A 103 -28.78 3.56 -1.51
N PHE A 104 -27.48 3.44 -1.61
CA PHE A 104 -26.73 3.69 -2.83
C PHE A 104 -27.03 2.68 -3.92
N PHE A 105 -27.25 1.40 -3.57
CA PHE A 105 -27.54 0.34 -4.54
C PHE A 105 -29.02 0.22 -4.92
N GLN A 106 -29.94 0.71 -4.10
CA GLN A 106 -31.41 0.54 -4.30
C GLN A 106 -31.94 0.96 -5.68
N HIS A 107 -31.27 1.86 -6.38
CA HIS A 107 -31.74 2.41 -7.66
C HIS A 107 -30.80 2.08 -8.83
N LYS A 108 -29.94 1.08 -8.70
CA LYS A 108 -28.96 0.77 -9.72
C LYS A 108 -29.28 -0.52 -10.47
N ASN A 109 -29.78 -0.37 -11.69
CA ASN A 109 -30.13 -1.50 -12.57
C ASN A 109 -28.92 -2.14 -13.29
N ARG A 110 -27.72 -1.94 -12.82
CA ARG A 110 -26.51 -2.50 -13.46
C ARG A 110 -25.99 -3.70 -12.67
N PRO A 111 -25.58 -4.79 -13.32
CA PRO A 111 -25.12 -6.00 -12.63
C PRO A 111 -23.80 -5.80 -11.84
N PHE A 112 -23.02 -4.78 -12.20
CA PHE A 112 -21.73 -4.49 -11.55
C PHE A 112 -21.66 -3.02 -11.15
N HIS A 113 -21.56 -2.76 -9.85
CA HIS A 113 -21.43 -1.42 -9.29
C HIS A 113 -20.17 -1.34 -8.44
N THR A 114 -19.44 -0.23 -8.58
CA THR A 114 -18.33 0.12 -7.70
C THR A 114 -18.85 0.24 -6.27
N LYS A 115 -18.29 -0.53 -5.36
CA LYS A 115 -18.68 -0.53 -3.94
C LYS A 115 -18.05 0.66 -3.22
N PRO A 116 -18.77 1.34 -2.32
CA PRO A 116 -18.16 2.30 -1.42
C PRO A 116 -17.51 1.58 -0.23
N GLN A 117 -16.29 2.00 0.12
CA GLN A 117 -15.58 1.63 1.33
C GLN A 117 -15.42 2.88 2.19
N PHE A 118 -15.95 2.86 3.40
CA PHE A 118 -15.93 4.02 4.27
C PHE A 118 -14.98 3.83 5.43
N ILE A 119 -14.33 4.92 5.81
CA ILE A 119 -13.63 5.03 7.09
C ILE A 119 -14.00 6.36 7.74
N ASN A 120 -14.04 6.40 9.07
CA ASN A 120 -14.31 7.61 9.82
C ASN A 120 -13.15 7.98 10.75
N TYR A 121 -12.91 9.27 10.86
CA TYR A 121 -12.03 9.87 11.86
C TYR A 121 -12.70 11.10 12.49
N GLY A 122 -12.44 11.32 13.76
CA GLY A 122 -12.60 12.65 14.35
C GLY A 122 -11.58 13.61 13.73
N ILE A 123 -11.99 14.87 13.49
CA ILE A 123 -11.11 15.85 12.87
C ILE A 123 -9.84 16.11 13.69
N ASP A 124 -9.94 16.09 15.01
CA ASP A 124 -8.81 16.31 15.91
C ASP A 124 -7.83 15.14 15.85
N ASP A 125 -8.33 13.90 15.82
CA ASP A 125 -7.52 12.69 15.71
C ASP A 125 -6.78 12.66 14.36
N PHE A 126 -7.49 13.00 13.27
CA PHE A 126 -6.88 13.08 11.94
C PHE A 126 -5.81 14.16 11.86
N ASN A 127 -6.08 15.34 12.42
CA ASN A 127 -5.13 16.44 12.50
C ASN A 127 -3.92 16.12 13.39
N TYR A 128 -4.13 15.42 14.50
CA TYR A 128 -3.04 14.94 15.34
C TYR A 128 -2.14 13.99 14.54
N ALA A 129 -2.72 13.01 13.86
CA ALA A 129 -1.97 12.06 13.03
C ALA A 129 -1.20 12.77 11.88
N LEU A 130 -1.81 13.78 11.23
CA LEU A 130 -1.13 14.63 10.26
C LEU A 130 0.05 15.40 10.87
N SER A 131 -0.13 15.96 12.08
CA SER A 131 0.92 16.70 12.78
C SER A 131 2.10 15.82 13.17
N LYS A 132 1.83 14.54 13.41
CA LYS A 132 2.85 13.51 13.67
C LYS A 132 3.39 12.88 12.37
N ALA A 133 2.95 13.36 11.21
CA ALA A 133 3.30 12.83 9.89
C ALA A 133 3.05 11.31 9.79
N HIS A 134 1.94 10.84 10.34
CA HIS A 134 1.49 9.47 10.12
C HIS A 134 1.20 9.28 8.63
N TYR A 135 1.56 8.09 8.15
CA TYR A 135 1.58 7.84 6.71
C TYR A 135 0.20 7.97 6.06
N PHE A 136 -0.79 7.22 6.58
CA PHE A 136 -2.10 7.11 5.96
C PHE A 136 -2.78 8.46 5.78
N GLU A 137 -2.79 9.28 6.83
CA GLU A 137 -3.40 10.60 6.82
C GLU A 137 -2.62 11.57 5.93
N THR A 138 -1.29 11.43 5.90
CA THR A 138 -0.43 12.23 5.02
C THR A 138 -0.67 11.88 3.55
N GLU A 139 -0.85 10.60 3.19
CA GLU A 139 -1.17 10.17 1.83
C GLU A 139 -2.54 10.68 1.40
N ILE A 140 -3.53 10.54 2.26
CA ILE A 140 -4.87 11.08 1.98
C ILE A 140 -4.78 12.57 1.71
N LYS A 141 -4.05 13.33 2.54
CA LYS A 141 -3.88 14.76 2.32
C LYS A 141 -3.12 15.07 1.03
N ARG A 142 -2.19 14.23 0.60
CA ARG A 142 -1.37 14.43 -0.60
C ARG A 142 -2.11 14.11 -1.89
N GLN A 143 -2.88 13.03 -1.91
CA GLN A 143 -3.47 12.46 -3.13
C GLN A 143 -5.00 12.51 -3.14
N GLY A 144 -5.62 12.68 -1.98
CA GLY A 144 -7.06 12.69 -1.84
C GLY A 144 -7.72 13.88 -2.52
N ILE A 145 -8.99 13.72 -2.80
CA ILE A 145 -9.84 14.72 -3.44
C ILE A 145 -10.99 15.05 -2.49
N ILE A 146 -11.11 16.32 -2.11
CA ILE A 146 -12.21 16.78 -1.28
C ILE A 146 -13.49 16.77 -2.12
N LEU A 147 -14.42 15.89 -1.77
CA LEU A 147 -15.75 15.81 -2.37
C LEU A 147 -16.75 16.75 -1.69
N TYR A 148 -16.59 16.94 -0.38
CA TYR A 148 -17.39 17.86 0.43
C TYR A 148 -16.52 18.49 1.53
N ASP A 149 -16.75 19.76 1.79
CA ASP A 149 -16.08 20.54 2.83
C ASP A 149 -17.12 21.51 3.43
N SER A 150 -17.42 21.35 4.74
CA SER A 150 -18.33 22.26 5.46
C SER A 150 -17.76 23.67 5.62
N GLY A 151 -16.43 23.80 5.51
CA GLY A 151 -15.72 25.06 5.79
C GLY A 151 -15.43 25.29 7.27
N GLU A 152 -15.97 24.45 8.16
CA GLU A 152 -15.82 24.61 9.64
C GLU A 152 -14.43 24.19 10.13
N TYR A 153 -13.76 23.28 9.41
CA TYR A 153 -12.52 22.66 9.87
C TYR A 153 -11.37 22.89 8.87
N LYS A 154 -10.17 22.95 9.41
CA LYS A 154 -8.95 23.02 8.59
C LYS A 154 -8.08 21.80 8.87
N LEU A 155 -7.58 21.16 7.81
CA LEU A 155 -6.62 20.09 7.95
C LEU A 155 -5.26 20.66 8.39
N ALA A 156 -4.69 20.07 9.44
CA ALA A 156 -3.38 20.44 9.95
C ALA A 156 -2.32 20.37 8.84
N ARG A 157 -1.34 21.26 8.90
CA ARG A 157 -0.17 21.17 8.02
C ARG A 157 0.69 19.99 8.45
N ARG A 158 1.17 19.21 7.48
CA ARG A 158 2.18 18.20 7.75
C ARG A 158 3.41 18.88 8.35
N ARG A 159 3.85 18.42 9.52
CA ARG A 159 5.10 18.89 10.11
C ARG A 159 6.28 18.30 9.35
N LYS A 160 7.30 19.10 9.13
CA LYS A 160 8.58 18.60 8.64
C LYS A 160 9.24 17.80 9.79
N LEU A 161 9.56 16.55 9.54
CA LEU A 161 10.33 15.75 10.48
C LEU A 161 11.79 16.22 10.47
N ASN A 162 12.42 16.29 11.62
CA ASN A 162 13.87 16.44 11.74
C ASN A 162 14.58 15.08 11.51
N PHE A 163 15.90 15.10 11.42
CA PHE A 163 16.65 13.87 11.14
C PHE A 163 16.62 12.87 12.31
N ASP A 164 16.43 13.33 13.56
CA ASP A 164 16.23 12.43 14.71
C ASP A 164 14.98 11.59 14.55
N GLU A 165 13.87 12.25 14.26
CA GLU A 165 12.57 11.60 14.06
C GLU A 165 12.55 10.68 12.84
N ILE A 166 13.25 11.07 11.76
CA ILE A 166 13.39 10.26 10.56
C ILE A 166 14.19 9.00 10.88
N GLN A 167 15.31 9.16 11.56
CA GLN A 167 16.20 8.05 11.94
C GLN A 167 15.48 7.08 12.89
N GLU A 168 14.85 7.59 13.96
CA GLU A 168 14.10 6.78 14.92
C GLU A 168 13.02 5.95 14.25
N ARG A 169 12.24 6.56 13.35
CA ARG A 169 11.19 5.85 12.62
C ARG A 169 11.73 4.85 11.61
N ALA A 170 12.76 5.22 10.87
CA ALA A 170 13.40 4.32 9.91
C ALA A 170 13.99 3.09 10.63
N GLN A 171 14.65 3.31 11.78
CA GLN A 171 15.16 2.24 12.62
C GLN A 171 14.04 1.35 13.12
N LYS A 172 12.98 1.93 13.69
CA LYS A 172 11.82 1.18 14.16
C LYS A 172 11.18 0.35 13.06
N TYR A 173 10.96 0.91 11.86
CA TYR A 173 10.41 0.16 10.73
C TYR A 173 11.32 -0.99 10.29
N TYR A 174 12.62 -0.77 10.32
CA TYR A 174 13.59 -1.82 10.04
C TYR A 174 13.49 -2.94 11.07
N ASP A 175 13.55 -2.61 12.35
CA ASP A 175 13.54 -3.58 13.45
C ASP A 175 12.21 -4.38 13.50
N ASP A 176 11.07 -3.71 13.29
CA ASP A 176 9.74 -4.33 13.32
C ASP A 176 9.47 -5.27 12.13
N ASN A 177 10.25 -5.16 11.03
CA ASN A 177 9.97 -5.90 9.80
C ASN A 177 11.10 -6.82 9.34
N PHE A 178 12.37 -6.51 9.61
CA PHE A 178 13.49 -7.30 9.08
C PHE A 178 13.54 -8.68 9.75
N LYS A 179 13.82 -8.75 11.04
CA LYS A 179 13.88 -10.04 11.76
C LYS A 179 12.50 -10.66 11.97
N PRO A 180 11.51 -9.94 12.52
CA PRO A 180 10.23 -10.54 12.89
C PRO A 180 9.37 -10.98 11.71
N LYS A 181 9.66 -10.51 10.49
CA LYS A 181 8.87 -10.87 9.31
C LYS A 181 9.73 -11.45 8.19
N ALA A 182 10.65 -10.66 7.60
CA ALA A 182 11.38 -11.11 6.42
C ALA A 182 12.24 -12.35 6.71
N ILE A 183 13.01 -12.33 7.81
CA ILE A 183 13.83 -13.48 8.21
C ILE A 183 12.95 -14.66 8.64
N GLU A 184 11.88 -14.40 9.38
CA GLU A 184 10.95 -15.46 9.81
C GLU A 184 10.35 -16.20 8.62
N PHE A 185 9.94 -15.47 7.55
CA PHE A 185 9.45 -16.14 6.34
C PHE A 185 10.53 -16.96 5.61
N ILE A 186 11.80 -16.56 5.68
CA ILE A 186 12.90 -17.41 5.17
C ILE A 186 13.01 -18.71 5.98
N LEU A 187 12.91 -18.64 7.30
CA LEU A 187 12.94 -19.80 8.17
C LEU A 187 11.73 -20.72 7.94
N LEU A 188 10.53 -20.16 7.81
CA LEU A 188 9.32 -20.89 7.47
C LEU A 188 9.39 -21.56 6.07
N ASN A 189 10.13 -20.97 5.14
CA ASN A 189 10.44 -21.63 3.87
C ASN A 189 11.24 -22.92 4.11
N ILE A 190 12.29 -22.85 4.91
CA ILE A 190 13.15 -24.00 5.23
C ILE A 190 12.33 -25.12 5.89
N ASP A 191 11.45 -24.77 6.84
CA ASP A 191 10.57 -25.72 7.49
C ASP A 191 9.59 -26.38 6.52
N SER A 192 9.01 -25.60 5.61
CA SER A 192 8.09 -26.09 4.59
C SER A 192 8.80 -27.00 3.57
N TYR A 193 10.01 -26.62 3.18
CA TYR A 193 10.88 -27.39 2.30
C TYR A 193 11.25 -28.74 2.90
N ASN A 194 11.66 -28.78 4.17
CA ASN A 194 12.00 -30.03 4.87
C ASN A 194 10.82 -31.00 4.96
N ARG A 195 9.61 -30.48 5.03
CA ARG A 195 8.36 -31.25 4.96
C ARG A 195 7.92 -31.59 3.53
N LYS A 196 8.72 -31.27 2.51
CA LYS A 196 8.43 -31.43 1.09
C LYS A 196 7.16 -30.69 0.64
N ASN A 197 6.74 -29.67 1.37
CA ASN A 197 5.63 -28.79 1.00
C ASN A 197 6.15 -27.59 0.20
N TYR A 198 6.50 -27.85 -1.06
CA TYR A 198 7.13 -26.83 -1.92
C TYR A 198 6.18 -25.68 -2.28
N LYS A 199 4.85 -25.91 -2.31
CA LYS A 199 3.86 -24.84 -2.48
C LYS A 199 3.95 -23.83 -1.32
N MET A 200 3.94 -24.29 -0.08
CA MET A 200 4.08 -23.40 1.07
C MET A 200 5.49 -22.79 1.17
N ALA A 201 6.51 -23.55 0.78
CA ALA A 201 7.87 -23.00 0.71
C ALA A 201 7.93 -21.80 -0.24
N SER A 202 7.33 -21.89 -1.44
CA SER A 202 7.29 -20.79 -2.39
C SER A 202 6.49 -19.57 -1.91
N PHE A 203 5.36 -19.80 -1.23
CA PHE A 203 4.60 -18.73 -0.59
C PHE A 203 5.45 -17.98 0.43
N ASN A 204 6.17 -18.70 1.28
CA ASN A 204 7.03 -18.10 2.29
C ASN A 204 8.19 -17.31 1.64
N LEU A 205 8.78 -17.80 0.54
CA LEU A 205 9.80 -17.06 -0.23
C LEU A 205 9.22 -15.78 -0.84
N HIS A 206 7.99 -15.83 -1.37
CA HIS A 206 7.32 -14.62 -1.86
C HIS A 206 7.15 -13.61 -0.72
N GLN A 207 6.63 -14.05 0.43
CA GLN A 207 6.41 -13.18 1.59
C GLN A 207 7.72 -12.59 2.13
N ALA A 208 8.79 -13.37 2.18
CA ALA A 208 10.12 -12.87 2.52
C ALA A 208 10.55 -11.76 1.54
N THR A 209 10.44 -12.01 0.23
CA THR A 209 10.83 -11.07 -0.82
C THR A 209 10.01 -9.78 -0.75
N GLU A 210 8.69 -9.89 -0.60
CA GLU A 210 7.76 -8.77 -0.45
C GLU A 210 8.14 -7.91 0.75
N ASN A 211 8.31 -8.50 1.94
CA ASN A 211 8.69 -7.78 3.14
C ASN A 211 10.06 -7.10 3.02
N LEU A 212 11.05 -7.76 2.41
CA LEU A 212 12.37 -7.17 2.16
C LEU A 212 12.28 -5.92 1.29
N LEU A 213 11.48 -5.93 0.23
CA LEU A 213 11.27 -4.77 -0.63
C LEU A 213 10.50 -3.65 0.08
N HIS A 214 9.49 -3.98 0.90
CA HIS A 214 8.78 -3.01 1.72
C HIS A 214 9.69 -2.32 2.73
N ILE A 215 10.66 -3.03 3.32
CA ILE A 215 11.64 -2.44 4.25
C ILE A 215 12.46 -1.34 3.59
N ILE A 216 12.89 -1.52 2.34
CA ILE A 216 13.58 -0.45 1.59
C ILE A 216 12.70 0.81 1.52
N GLU A 217 11.44 0.66 1.11
CA GLU A 217 10.54 1.81 1.01
C GLU A 217 10.29 2.46 2.38
N LEU A 218 10.06 1.67 3.42
CA LEU A 218 9.85 2.16 4.79
C LEU A 218 11.06 2.94 5.33
N VAL A 219 12.26 2.42 5.14
CA VAL A 219 13.49 3.08 5.62
C VAL A 219 13.77 4.37 4.84
N PHE A 220 13.59 4.37 3.52
CA PHE A 220 13.93 5.52 2.69
C PHE A 220 12.86 6.61 2.63
N THR A 221 11.58 6.25 2.86
CA THR A 221 10.46 7.18 2.68
C THR A 221 9.56 7.29 3.90
N LEU A 222 9.76 6.43 4.91
CA LEU A 222 8.87 6.21 6.04
C LEU A 222 7.47 5.76 5.59
N TYR A 223 7.41 5.11 4.41
CA TYR A 223 6.18 4.64 3.79
C TYR A 223 6.40 3.38 2.95
N SER A 224 5.41 2.50 2.98
CA SER A 224 5.28 1.41 2.01
C SER A 224 3.81 1.24 1.58
N PRO A 225 3.53 1.09 0.30
CA PRO A 225 2.18 0.87 -0.21
C PRO A 225 1.67 -0.52 0.16
N LYS A 226 0.35 -0.72 0.11
CA LYS A 226 -0.25 -2.04 0.09
C LYS A 226 -0.13 -2.61 -1.34
N GLU A 227 1.02 -3.13 -1.67
CA GLU A 227 1.32 -3.75 -2.97
C GLU A 227 1.95 -5.12 -2.73
N HIS A 228 1.48 -6.15 -3.42
CA HIS A 228 1.95 -7.53 -3.29
C HIS A 228 2.72 -7.99 -4.53
N ARG A 229 2.64 -7.26 -5.65
CA ARG A 229 3.35 -7.62 -6.88
C ARG A 229 4.82 -7.26 -6.75
N LEU A 230 5.67 -8.28 -6.78
CA LEU A 230 7.11 -8.11 -6.62
C LEU A 230 7.73 -7.22 -7.71
N THR A 231 7.24 -7.33 -8.94
CA THR A 231 7.65 -6.49 -10.06
C THR A 231 7.45 -5.00 -9.75
N GLU A 232 6.28 -4.62 -9.21
CA GLU A 232 5.98 -3.23 -8.88
C GLU A 232 6.82 -2.73 -7.69
N LEU A 233 6.99 -3.56 -6.67
CA LEU A 233 7.83 -3.24 -5.52
C LEU A 233 9.30 -3.03 -5.93
N MET A 234 9.84 -3.89 -6.78
CA MET A 234 11.20 -3.73 -7.33
C MET A 234 11.33 -2.44 -8.14
N ASN A 235 10.35 -2.13 -9.02
CA ASN A 235 10.34 -0.89 -9.80
C ASN A 235 10.33 0.36 -8.90
N ARG A 236 9.62 0.31 -7.78
CA ARG A 236 9.58 1.39 -6.80
C ARG A 236 10.89 1.53 -6.04
N CYS A 237 11.50 0.41 -5.64
CA CYS A 237 12.78 0.39 -4.92
C CYS A 237 13.97 0.83 -5.79
N LYS A 238 13.87 0.72 -7.13
CA LYS A 238 14.91 1.11 -8.09
C LYS A 238 15.48 2.51 -7.87
N ARG A 239 14.66 3.44 -7.42
CA ARG A 239 15.08 4.82 -7.14
C ARG A 239 16.05 4.95 -5.96
N PHE A 240 16.09 3.97 -5.07
CA PHE A 240 16.96 3.94 -3.88
C PHE A 240 18.19 3.08 -4.10
N THR A 241 18.00 1.91 -4.69
CA THR A 241 19.08 1.00 -5.06
C THR A 241 18.72 0.17 -6.28
N THR A 242 19.67 0.02 -7.19
CA THR A 242 19.53 -0.91 -8.36
C THR A 242 20.10 -2.28 -8.05
N GLU A 243 20.74 -2.48 -6.89
CA GLU A 243 21.38 -3.74 -6.54
C GLU A 243 20.39 -4.89 -6.35
N ILE A 244 19.12 -4.59 -6.04
CA ILE A 244 18.04 -5.58 -5.92
C ILE A 244 17.87 -6.40 -7.22
N PHE A 245 18.14 -5.81 -8.39
CA PHE A 245 18.08 -6.53 -9.67
C PHE A 245 19.19 -7.57 -9.83
N LYS A 246 20.28 -7.46 -9.05
CA LYS A 246 21.33 -8.48 -9.00
C LYS A 246 20.89 -9.73 -8.23
N ALA A 247 19.91 -9.61 -7.35
CA ALA A 247 19.32 -10.75 -6.66
C ALA A 247 18.41 -11.56 -7.59
N PHE A 248 17.66 -10.88 -8.44
CA PHE A 248 16.75 -11.48 -9.41
C PHE A 248 17.10 -10.99 -10.83
N PRO A 249 18.20 -11.46 -11.43
CA PRO A 249 18.47 -11.21 -12.84
C PRO A 249 17.38 -11.86 -13.71
N ARG A 250 17.12 -11.28 -14.88
CA ARG A 250 16.10 -11.74 -15.84
C ARG A 250 16.68 -11.77 -17.24
N ASP A 251 17.95 -12.13 -17.34
CA ASP A 251 18.69 -12.12 -18.60
C ASP A 251 18.46 -13.39 -19.41
N THR A 252 17.99 -14.47 -18.78
CA THR A 252 17.68 -15.75 -19.41
C THR A 252 16.21 -16.12 -19.25
N PRO A 253 15.63 -16.94 -20.17
CA PRO A 253 14.26 -17.44 -20.02
C PRO A 253 14.00 -18.15 -18.68
N GLU A 254 15.00 -18.86 -18.16
CA GLU A 254 14.90 -19.58 -16.89
C GLU A 254 14.85 -18.61 -15.69
N GLU A 255 15.65 -17.56 -15.68
CA GLU A 255 15.62 -16.55 -14.64
C GLU A 255 14.27 -15.80 -14.62
N GLU A 256 13.75 -15.47 -15.79
CA GLU A 256 12.43 -14.86 -15.94
C GLU A 256 11.32 -15.80 -15.48
N ARG A 257 11.41 -17.11 -15.81
CA ARG A 257 10.49 -18.16 -15.36
C ARG A 257 10.46 -18.24 -13.83
N LEU A 258 11.61 -18.34 -13.20
CA LEU A 258 11.76 -18.46 -11.75
C LEU A 258 11.18 -17.23 -11.03
N PHE A 259 11.45 -16.03 -11.53
CA PHE A 259 10.91 -14.83 -10.93
C PHE A 259 9.38 -14.75 -11.05
N LYS A 260 8.82 -15.08 -12.22
CA LYS A 260 7.36 -15.18 -12.42
C LYS A 260 6.74 -16.25 -11.53
N LEU A 261 7.40 -17.38 -11.36
CA LEU A 261 6.94 -18.44 -10.48
C LEU A 261 6.86 -17.95 -9.01
N LEU A 262 7.90 -17.24 -8.55
CA LEU A 262 7.91 -16.62 -7.23
C LEU A 262 6.80 -15.57 -7.08
N GLU A 263 6.57 -14.72 -8.08
CA GLU A 263 5.52 -13.70 -8.05
C GLU A 263 4.11 -14.32 -7.99
N ARG A 264 3.86 -15.38 -8.76
CA ARG A 264 2.59 -16.12 -8.77
C ARG A 264 2.33 -16.88 -7.47
N ALA A 265 3.38 -17.27 -6.75
CA ALA A 265 3.27 -18.04 -5.51
C ALA A 265 2.41 -17.35 -4.44
N TYR A 266 2.28 -16.03 -4.45
CA TYR A 266 1.42 -15.30 -3.51
C TYR A 266 -0.05 -15.75 -3.55
N VAL A 267 -0.61 -15.93 -4.73
CA VAL A 267 -2.00 -16.34 -4.91
C VAL A 267 -2.10 -17.83 -5.15
N GLU A 268 -1.30 -18.35 -6.08
CA GLU A 268 -1.51 -19.68 -6.63
C GLU A 268 -1.14 -20.80 -5.65
N SER A 269 -0.16 -20.59 -4.79
CA SER A 269 0.18 -21.60 -3.76
C SER A 269 -0.97 -21.91 -2.79
N ARG A 270 -1.89 -20.96 -2.62
CA ARG A 270 -3.00 -21.05 -1.67
C ARG A 270 -4.32 -21.45 -2.31
N TYR A 271 -4.56 -21.02 -3.54
CA TYR A 271 -5.88 -21.11 -4.17
C TYR A 271 -5.90 -21.94 -5.44
N ASN A 272 -4.74 -22.21 -6.06
CA ASN A 272 -4.66 -23.02 -7.27
C ASN A 272 -4.20 -24.45 -6.94
N PRO A 273 -5.08 -25.47 -7.02
CA PRO A 273 -4.69 -26.85 -6.81
C PRO A 273 -3.65 -27.33 -7.84
N ASP A 274 -3.70 -26.78 -9.07
CA ASP A 274 -2.82 -27.17 -10.18
C ASP A 274 -1.51 -26.37 -10.22
N PHE A 275 -1.28 -25.48 -9.23
CA PHE A 275 -0.01 -24.80 -9.12
C PHE A 275 1.10 -25.76 -8.79
N GLU A 276 2.04 -25.92 -9.70
CA GLU A 276 3.20 -26.78 -9.54
C GLU A 276 4.46 -25.95 -9.29
N ILE A 277 5.24 -26.35 -8.32
CA ILE A 277 6.57 -25.86 -8.02
C ILE A 277 7.41 -27.02 -7.50
N THR A 278 8.61 -27.16 -8.05
CA THR A 278 9.46 -28.30 -7.75
C THR A 278 10.45 -27.99 -6.62
N LYS A 279 11.13 -29.04 -6.14
CA LYS A 279 12.25 -28.89 -5.21
C LYS A 279 13.34 -28.02 -5.82
N GLU A 280 13.68 -28.29 -7.08
CA GLU A 280 14.73 -27.60 -7.85
C GLU A 280 14.42 -26.10 -8.01
N ASP A 281 13.15 -25.73 -8.16
CA ASP A 281 12.72 -24.34 -8.20
C ASP A 281 12.99 -23.64 -6.86
N ILE A 282 12.67 -24.29 -5.73
CA ILE A 282 12.96 -23.73 -4.40
C ILE A 282 14.47 -23.62 -4.16
N ASP A 283 15.25 -24.66 -4.55
CA ASP A 283 16.70 -24.66 -4.45
C ASP A 283 17.33 -23.51 -5.26
N ALA A 284 16.73 -23.13 -6.40
CA ALA A 284 17.17 -22.01 -7.22
C ALA A 284 16.70 -20.64 -6.69
N LEU A 285 15.54 -20.56 -6.02
CA LEU A 285 14.95 -19.32 -5.52
C LEU A 285 15.50 -18.89 -4.17
N LEU A 286 15.73 -19.81 -3.24
CA LEU A 286 16.19 -19.48 -1.89
C LEU A 286 17.48 -18.66 -1.86
N PRO A 287 18.55 -19.00 -2.60
CA PRO A 287 19.79 -18.20 -2.64
C PRO A 287 19.57 -16.77 -3.19
N LYS A 288 18.59 -16.60 -4.09
CA LYS A 288 18.23 -15.27 -4.63
C LYS A 288 17.55 -14.41 -3.56
N VAL A 289 16.66 -14.98 -2.77
CA VAL A 289 16.00 -14.29 -1.64
C VAL A 289 17.02 -13.95 -0.55
N GLU A 290 17.93 -14.87 -0.22
CA GLU A 290 19.01 -14.60 0.74
C GLU A 290 19.93 -13.47 0.26
N ARG A 291 20.29 -13.46 -1.03
CA ARG A 291 21.04 -12.36 -1.63
C ARG A 291 20.28 -11.02 -1.53
N LEU A 292 18.96 -11.03 -1.74
CA LEU A 292 18.14 -9.83 -1.54
C LEU A 292 18.17 -9.40 -0.09
N ARG A 293 18.06 -10.32 0.87
CA ARG A 293 18.19 -10.04 2.31
C ARG A 293 19.48 -9.28 2.63
N ASP A 294 20.62 -9.77 2.14
CA ASP A 294 21.94 -9.17 2.42
C ASP A 294 22.05 -7.76 1.80
N ILE A 295 21.47 -7.58 0.61
CA ILE A 295 21.39 -6.25 -0.03
C ILE A 295 20.54 -5.31 0.81
N VAL A 296 19.38 -5.74 1.25
CA VAL A 296 18.43 -4.93 2.04
C VAL A 296 19.03 -4.55 3.38
N GLU A 297 19.63 -5.50 4.11
CA GLU A 297 20.30 -5.23 5.36
C GLU A 297 21.38 -4.13 5.20
N ARG A 298 22.29 -4.31 4.27
CA ARG A 298 23.37 -3.37 4.03
C ARG A 298 22.88 -1.98 3.58
N VAL A 299 21.90 -1.95 2.67
CA VAL A 299 21.40 -0.69 2.10
C VAL A 299 20.58 0.09 3.12
N CYS A 300 19.75 -0.60 3.91
CA CYS A 300 18.90 0.04 4.91
C CYS A 300 19.69 0.51 6.12
N THR A 301 20.64 -0.29 6.62
CA THR A 301 21.51 0.13 7.73
C THR A 301 22.38 1.33 7.35
N ALA A 302 22.95 1.32 6.14
CA ALA A 302 23.72 2.47 5.63
C ALA A 302 22.85 3.75 5.52
N GLN A 303 21.58 3.63 5.17
CA GLN A 303 20.65 4.76 5.11
C GLN A 303 20.27 5.28 6.50
N ILE A 304 20.03 4.40 7.46
CA ILE A 304 19.75 4.76 8.86
C ILE A 304 20.97 5.48 9.46
N ASP A 305 22.18 4.98 9.22
CA ASP A 305 23.42 5.63 9.64
C ASP A 305 23.61 7.00 8.98
N TYR A 306 23.20 7.14 7.71
CA TYR A 306 23.20 8.44 7.05
C TYR A 306 22.30 9.44 7.79
N TYR A 307 21.08 9.06 8.16
CA TYR A 307 20.18 9.92 8.93
C TYR A 307 20.79 10.30 10.29
N ALA A 308 21.40 9.35 11.00
CA ALA A 308 22.08 9.60 12.28
C ALA A 308 23.19 10.66 12.14
N ARG A 309 23.98 10.62 11.04
CA ARG A 309 25.04 11.60 10.78
C ARG A 309 24.54 12.99 10.40
N GLN A 310 23.29 13.13 9.94
CA GLN A 310 22.70 14.45 9.60
C GLN A 310 22.17 15.20 10.82
N LYS A 311 22.06 14.56 11.99
CA LYS A 311 21.62 15.18 13.25
C LYS A 311 22.54 16.32 13.71
N ASN A 312 23.82 16.20 13.40
CA ASN A 312 24.89 17.09 13.91
C ASN A 312 25.27 18.19 12.89
N LYS A 313 24.48 18.37 11.83
CA LYS A 313 24.67 19.45 10.85
C LYS A 313 23.52 20.45 10.92
#